data_79eec21dd234222e96ef943e0f644a17
#
_entry.id   79eec21dd234222e96ef943e0f644a17
#
_cell.length_a   1.000
_cell.length_b   1.000
_cell.length_c   1.000
_cell.angle_alpha   90.00
_cell.angle_beta   90.00
_cell.angle_gamma   90.00
#
_symmetry.space_group_name_H-M   'P 1'
#
loop_
_entity.id
_entity.type
_entity.pdbx_description
1 polymer ?
#
loop_
_entity_poly.entity_id
_entity_poly.type
_entity_poly.pdbx_seq_one_letter_code
_entity_poly.pdbx_strand_id
1 'polypeptide(L)'
;MHYGLALSGGGTRGAAHVGVLKALEEAGLLPDAVAGTSAGSIAAGLYASGMQIHEMEKAVHQLAVHGNDYLDPDYSGIMEFVPRLLTGRRINLQGYIKGDKLLSYFCELTGRKQLDESVVKLVIPAVDLISGQTLCFTNSETASPQMHVRWSWDAYLCEAMMASSSVPGVFAPRKIGSCLLVDGGVTHNQPGGLLKAAGVWPVIAVDVGAPYSAPDDDSIIEVLSHSFSIMGSLLEEYRPPSEALRLHLPLPEDAGLLSFDKMEACVEIGYQYTRRMIPTIRKVLDREGFPGVQDSPGTQDPPGTQNPPGIQDPPGS
;
A
#
# COMPACT_ATOMS: atom_id res chain seq x y z
N MET A 1 -15.03 14.25 12.80
CA MET A 1 -13.58 14.23 13.10
C MET A 1 -12.86 14.04 11.78
N HIS A 2 -11.90 14.90 11.48
CA HIS A 2 -11.16 14.79 10.21
C HIS A 2 -9.88 14.00 10.43
N TYR A 3 -9.70 12.91 9.73
CA TYR A 3 -8.50 12.09 9.80
C TYR A 3 -8.33 11.21 8.56
N GLY A 4 -7.14 10.69 8.36
CA GLY A 4 -6.81 9.77 7.28
C GLY A 4 -6.55 8.35 7.77
N LEU A 5 -6.94 7.36 6.94
CA LEU A 5 -6.68 5.94 7.19
C LEU A 5 -5.70 5.42 6.15
N ALA A 6 -4.55 4.91 6.60
CA ALA A 6 -3.54 4.32 5.74
C ALA A 6 -3.56 2.79 5.84
N LEU A 7 -3.79 2.12 4.72
CA LEU A 7 -4.03 0.68 4.59
C LEU A 7 -2.81 0.01 3.94
N SER A 8 -2.12 -0.84 4.68
CA SER A 8 -0.93 -1.52 4.17
C SER A 8 -1.22 -2.57 3.10
N GLY A 9 -0.19 -2.94 2.34
CA GLY A 9 -0.21 -4.15 1.54
C GLY A 9 -0.16 -5.42 2.41
N GLY A 10 -0.56 -6.56 1.83
CA GLY A 10 -0.53 -7.84 2.53
C GLY A 10 -1.27 -8.99 1.84
N GLY A 11 -1.44 -8.94 0.52
CA GLY A 11 -2.13 -9.99 -0.25
C GLY A 11 -3.57 -10.18 0.24
N THR A 12 -4.03 -11.43 0.35
CA THR A 12 -5.41 -11.74 0.76
C THR A 12 -5.73 -11.30 2.20
N ARG A 13 -4.72 -11.09 3.06
CA ARG A 13 -4.90 -10.48 4.39
C ARG A 13 -5.47 -9.07 4.33
N GLY A 14 -5.28 -8.36 3.22
CA GLY A 14 -5.88 -7.04 2.98
C GLY A 14 -7.40 -7.01 3.02
N ALA A 15 -8.08 -8.15 2.92
CA ALA A 15 -9.52 -8.25 3.16
C ALA A 15 -9.91 -7.74 4.57
N ALA A 16 -9.00 -7.83 5.54
CA ALA A 16 -9.21 -7.30 6.89
C ALA A 16 -9.50 -5.79 6.90
N HIS A 17 -9.01 -5.03 5.92
CA HIS A 17 -9.30 -3.60 5.81
C HIS A 17 -10.80 -3.31 5.66
N VAL A 18 -11.56 -4.21 5.01
CA VAL A 18 -13.01 -4.08 4.90
C VAL A 18 -13.66 -4.25 6.28
N GLY A 19 -13.19 -5.21 7.08
CA GLY A 19 -13.63 -5.37 8.47
C GLY A 19 -13.29 -4.17 9.35
N VAL A 20 -12.13 -3.55 9.14
CA VAL A 20 -11.74 -2.30 9.82
C VAL A 20 -12.72 -1.17 9.47
N LEU A 21 -13.00 -0.95 8.18
CA LEU A 21 -13.94 0.07 7.72
C LEU A 21 -15.34 -0.16 8.26
N LYS A 22 -15.81 -1.42 8.33
CA LYS A 22 -17.10 -1.79 8.94
C LYS A 22 -17.18 -1.37 10.41
N ALA A 23 -16.17 -1.68 11.21
CA ALA A 23 -16.15 -1.31 12.62
C ALA A 23 -16.09 0.21 12.80
N LEU A 24 -15.39 0.93 11.94
CA LEU A 24 -15.35 2.40 11.94
C LEU A 24 -16.70 3.00 11.52
N GLU A 25 -17.39 2.43 10.53
CA GLU A 25 -18.74 2.84 10.12
C GLU A 25 -19.73 2.73 11.27
N GLU A 26 -19.80 1.58 11.93
CA GLU A 26 -20.69 1.34 13.08
C GLU A 26 -20.38 2.28 14.25
N ALA A 27 -19.14 2.71 14.41
CA ALA A 27 -18.73 3.67 15.44
C ALA A 27 -18.95 5.13 15.04
N GLY A 28 -19.40 5.42 13.80
CA GLY A 28 -19.53 6.78 13.26
C GLY A 28 -18.17 7.48 13.09
N LEU A 29 -17.13 6.72 12.72
CA LEU A 29 -15.74 7.17 12.61
C LEU A 29 -15.17 6.90 11.20
N LEU A 30 -15.97 7.00 10.15
CA LEU A 30 -15.42 6.84 8.79
C LEU A 30 -14.38 7.92 8.48
N PRO A 31 -13.25 7.58 7.81
CA PRO A 31 -12.20 8.53 7.48
C PRO A 31 -12.59 9.45 6.32
N ASP A 32 -12.08 10.69 6.34
CA ASP A 32 -12.24 11.66 5.24
C ASP A 32 -11.17 11.51 4.15
N ALA A 33 -10.14 10.74 4.43
CA ALA A 33 -9.04 10.49 3.51
C ALA A 33 -8.53 9.07 3.69
N VAL A 34 -8.13 8.44 2.60
CA VAL A 34 -7.57 7.08 2.64
C VAL A 34 -6.30 6.99 1.77
N ALA A 35 -5.36 6.22 2.22
CA ALA A 35 -4.27 5.75 1.37
C ALA A 35 -4.21 4.23 1.43
N GLY A 36 -3.82 3.60 0.32
CA GLY A 36 -3.70 2.15 0.29
C GLY A 36 -2.61 1.68 -0.66
N THR A 37 -1.89 0.64 -0.24
CA THR A 37 -0.87 -0.03 -1.04
C THR A 37 -1.28 -1.46 -1.32
N SER A 38 -1.07 -1.96 -2.55
CA SER A 38 -1.39 -3.35 -2.91
C SER A 38 -2.85 -3.70 -2.53
N ALA A 39 -3.09 -4.74 -1.75
CA ALA A 39 -4.42 -5.08 -1.26
C ALA A 39 -5.10 -3.93 -0.50
N GLY A 40 -4.33 -3.10 0.23
CA GLY A 40 -4.84 -1.88 0.84
C GLY A 40 -5.31 -0.85 -0.19
N SER A 41 -4.70 -0.80 -1.39
CA SER A 41 -5.14 0.09 -2.47
C SER A 41 -6.50 -0.33 -3.03
N ILE A 42 -6.80 -1.64 -3.01
CA ILE A 42 -8.11 -2.15 -3.43
C ILE A 42 -9.17 -1.66 -2.46
N ALA A 43 -8.97 -1.84 -1.15
CA ALA A 43 -9.91 -1.37 -0.13
C ALA A 43 -10.08 0.17 -0.17
N ALA A 44 -8.95 0.91 -0.28
CA ALA A 44 -8.96 2.37 -0.36
C ALA A 44 -9.67 2.88 -1.62
N GLY A 45 -9.41 2.28 -2.78
CA GLY A 45 -10.03 2.66 -4.06
C GLY A 45 -11.52 2.36 -4.10
N LEU A 46 -11.95 1.20 -3.58
CA LEU A 46 -13.38 0.87 -3.46
C LEU A 46 -14.09 1.85 -2.52
N TYR A 47 -13.51 2.14 -1.37
CA TYR A 47 -14.06 3.11 -0.44
C TYR A 47 -14.13 4.52 -1.07
N ALA A 48 -13.05 4.96 -1.72
CA ALA A 48 -12.99 6.26 -2.38
C ALA A 48 -13.93 6.35 -3.60
N SER A 49 -14.29 5.24 -4.24
CA SER A 49 -15.30 5.23 -5.29
C SER A 49 -16.73 5.53 -4.77
N GLY A 50 -16.93 5.54 -3.45
CA GLY A 50 -18.23 5.70 -2.80
C GLY A 50 -18.98 4.38 -2.61
N MET A 51 -18.31 3.23 -2.80
CA MET A 51 -18.92 1.93 -2.54
C MET A 51 -19.25 1.80 -1.05
N GLN A 52 -20.43 1.32 -0.74
CA GLN A 52 -20.86 1.08 0.63
C GLN A 52 -20.11 -0.11 1.24
N ILE A 53 -19.85 -0.08 2.56
CA ILE A 53 -19.04 -1.12 3.21
C ILE A 53 -19.65 -2.51 3.02
N HIS A 54 -20.98 -2.64 3.09
CA HIS A 54 -21.65 -3.91 2.86
C HIS A 54 -21.50 -4.45 1.42
N GLU A 55 -21.28 -3.57 0.44
CA GLU A 55 -20.97 -3.98 -0.95
C GLU A 55 -19.51 -4.42 -1.07
N MET A 56 -18.61 -3.76 -0.32
CA MET A 56 -17.21 -4.21 -0.21
C MET A 56 -17.12 -5.61 0.42
N GLU A 57 -17.94 -5.92 1.45
CA GLU A 57 -18.04 -7.28 2.02
C GLU A 57 -18.48 -8.31 0.96
N LYS A 58 -19.47 -7.97 0.13
CA LYS A 58 -19.92 -8.84 -0.98
C LYS A 58 -18.81 -9.04 -2.02
N ALA A 59 -18.04 -7.99 -2.34
CA ALA A 59 -16.91 -8.12 -3.26
C ALA A 59 -15.81 -9.02 -2.69
N VAL A 60 -15.53 -8.95 -1.39
CA VAL A 60 -14.63 -9.88 -0.70
C VAL A 60 -15.18 -11.32 -0.77
N HIS A 61 -16.46 -11.52 -0.47
CA HIS A 61 -17.08 -12.84 -0.57
C HIS A 61 -16.97 -13.43 -1.99
N GLN A 62 -17.22 -12.60 -3.01
CA GLN A 62 -17.06 -13.00 -4.41
C GLN A 62 -15.64 -13.46 -4.71
N LEU A 63 -14.62 -12.73 -4.22
CA LEU A 63 -13.22 -13.12 -4.39
C LEU A 63 -12.87 -14.35 -3.53
N ALA A 64 -13.42 -14.51 -2.33
CA ALA A 64 -13.19 -15.67 -1.48
C ALA A 64 -13.66 -16.98 -2.15
N VAL A 65 -14.78 -16.93 -2.87
CA VAL A 65 -15.38 -18.10 -3.53
C VAL A 65 -14.82 -18.31 -4.95
N HIS A 66 -14.62 -17.22 -5.70
CA HIS A 66 -14.32 -17.25 -7.14
C HIS A 66 -12.98 -16.60 -7.48
N GLY A 67 -12.11 -16.28 -6.51
CA GLY A 67 -10.87 -15.55 -6.75
C GLY A 67 -9.97 -16.18 -7.80
N ASN A 68 -9.91 -17.50 -7.85
CA ASN A 68 -9.14 -18.24 -8.86
C ASN A 68 -9.64 -17.99 -10.30
N ASP A 69 -10.93 -17.68 -10.51
CA ASP A 69 -11.49 -17.39 -11.83
C ASP A 69 -11.02 -16.04 -12.39
N TYR A 70 -10.60 -15.14 -11.49
CA TYR A 70 -10.04 -13.83 -11.85
C TYR A 70 -8.54 -13.87 -12.12
N LEU A 71 -7.88 -15.01 -11.86
CA LEU A 71 -6.50 -15.21 -12.26
C LEU A 71 -6.46 -15.63 -13.73
N ASP A 72 -5.62 -14.96 -14.50
CA ASP A 72 -5.38 -15.19 -15.93
C ASP A 72 -3.90 -15.50 -16.19
N PRO A 73 -3.46 -16.75 -15.98
CA PRO A 73 -2.06 -17.14 -16.17
C PRO A 73 -1.57 -16.85 -17.58
N ASP A 74 -0.33 -16.35 -17.72
CA ASP A 74 0.28 -16.09 -19.02
C ASP A 74 0.85 -17.38 -19.64
N TYR A 75 -0.04 -18.31 -20.02
CA TYR A 75 0.37 -19.58 -20.66
C TYR A 75 1.23 -19.37 -21.89
N SER A 76 1.00 -18.30 -22.68
CA SER A 76 1.79 -18.00 -23.88
C SER A 76 3.21 -17.63 -23.55
N GLY A 77 3.41 -16.76 -22.56
CA GLY A 77 4.74 -16.38 -22.06
C GLY A 77 5.49 -17.58 -21.46
N ILE A 78 4.79 -18.42 -20.70
CA ILE A 78 5.34 -19.62 -20.07
C ILE A 78 5.76 -20.64 -21.14
N MET A 79 4.92 -20.90 -22.14
CA MET A 79 5.24 -21.85 -23.22
C MET A 79 6.39 -21.36 -24.13
N GLU A 80 6.54 -20.07 -24.33
CA GLU A 80 7.64 -19.50 -25.11
C GLU A 80 8.96 -19.42 -24.30
N PHE A 81 8.90 -19.54 -22.99
CA PHE A 81 10.06 -19.42 -22.11
C PHE A 81 11.16 -20.43 -22.45
N VAL A 82 10.83 -21.72 -22.54
CA VAL A 82 11.82 -22.79 -22.79
C VAL A 82 12.44 -22.69 -24.18
N PRO A 83 11.68 -22.57 -25.29
CA PRO A 83 12.26 -22.40 -26.63
C PRO A 83 13.12 -21.15 -26.76
N ARG A 84 12.73 -20.02 -26.15
CA ARG A 84 13.50 -18.76 -26.18
C ARG A 84 14.79 -18.87 -25.37
N LEU A 85 14.75 -19.53 -24.19
CA LEU A 85 15.93 -19.82 -23.40
C LEU A 85 16.95 -20.64 -24.20
N LEU A 86 16.51 -21.70 -24.87
CA LEU A 86 17.36 -22.58 -25.67
C LEU A 86 17.94 -21.90 -26.92
N THR A 87 17.25 -20.89 -27.46
CA THR A 87 17.68 -20.17 -28.67
C THR A 87 18.42 -18.86 -28.37
N GLY A 88 18.67 -18.54 -27.08
CA GLY A 88 19.32 -17.29 -26.67
C GLY A 88 18.50 -16.03 -26.99
N ARG A 89 17.23 -16.17 -27.34
CA ARG A 89 16.32 -15.04 -27.58
C ARG A 89 15.87 -14.41 -26.27
N ARG A 90 15.53 -13.11 -26.31
CA ARG A 90 15.00 -12.42 -25.14
C ARG A 90 13.74 -13.13 -24.64
N ILE A 91 13.76 -13.52 -23.36
CA ILE A 91 12.61 -14.05 -22.65
C ILE A 91 11.72 -12.86 -22.32
N ASN A 92 10.43 -12.96 -22.64
CA ASN A 92 9.46 -11.90 -22.44
C ASN A 92 8.34 -12.33 -21.46
N LEU A 93 8.72 -13.09 -20.42
CA LEU A 93 7.80 -13.40 -19.33
C LEU A 93 7.79 -12.21 -18.38
N GLN A 94 6.70 -11.44 -18.39
CA GLN A 94 6.57 -10.23 -17.58
C GLN A 94 6.01 -10.51 -16.17
N GLY A 95 5.28 -11.63 -15.98
CA GLY A 95 4.69 -12.09 -14.75
C GLY A 95 4.01 -13.43 -14.99
N TYR A 96 3.67 -14.15 -13.93
CA TYR A 96 2.96 -15.41 -14.02
C TYR A 96 1.47 -15.21 -14.39
N ILE A 97 0.87 -14.10 -13.91
CA ILE A 97 -0.53 -13.72 -14.09
C ILE A 97 -0.58 -12.39 -14.84
N LYS A 98 -1.43 -12.29 -15.88
CA LYS A 98 -1.62 -11.03 -16.62
C LYS A 98 -2.32 -9.97 -15.79
N GLY A 99 -3.32 -10.35 -15.01
CA GLY A 99 -4.12 -9.48 -14.16
C GLY A 99 -5.20 -8.68 -14.89
N ASP A 100 -5.52 -9.01 -16.16
CA ASP A 100 -6.52 -8.27 -16.94
C ASP A 100 -7.95 -8.58 -16.47
N LYS A 101 -8.22 -9.81 -16.04
CA LYS A 101 -9.52 -10.17 -15.46
C LYS A 101 -9.76 -9.45 -14.13
N LEU A 102 -8.73 -9.37 -13.28
CA LEU A 102 -8.81 -8.69 -12.00
C LEU A 102 -8.99 -7.17 -12.21
N LEU A 103 -8.26 -6.57 -13.16
CA LEU A 103 -8.47 -5.18 -13.55
C LEU A 103 -9.91 -4.95 -14.03
N SER A 104 -10.45 -5.84 -14.87
CA SER A 104 -11.83 -5.71 -15.37
C SER A 104 -12.83 -5.74 -14.22
N TYR A 105 -12.61 -6.63 -13.25
CA TYR A 105 -13.43 -6.70 -12.04
C TYR A 105 -13.34 -5.42 -11.20
N PHE A 106 -12.17 -4.87 -10.97
CA PHE A 106 -12.03 -3.60 -10.26
C PHE A 106 -12.68 -2.45 -11.01
N CYS A 107 -12.61 -2.43 -12.35
CA CYS A 107 -13.27 -1.40 -13.15
C CYS A 107 -14.80 -1.49 -13.07
N GLU A 108 -15.36 -2.70 -12.99
CA GLU A 108 -16.78 -2.92 -12.75
C GLU A 108 -17.19 -2.39 -11.36
N LEU A 109 -16.47 -2.79 -10.31
CA LEU A 109 -16.74 -2.38 -8.94
C LEU A 109 -16.66 -0.87 -8.73
N THR A 110 -15.69 -0.20 -9.35
CA THR A 110 -15.50 1.26 -9.22
C THR A 110 -16.32 2.08 -10.19
N GLY A 111 -17.10 1.42 -11.09
CA GLY A 111 -17.88 2.10 -12.14
C GLY A 111 -16.97 2.85 -13.12
N ARG A 112 -15.71 2.47 -13.28
CA ARG A 112 -14.67 3.16 -14.09
C ARG A 112 -14.50 4.64 -13.73
N LYS A 113 -14.70 5.01 -12.47
CA LYS A 113 -14.47 6.38 -11.99
C LYS A 113 -13.00 6.78 -12.11
N GLN A 114 -12.79 8.05 -12.41
CA GLN A 114 -11.48 8.69 -12.37
C GLN A 114 -11.11 9.09 -10.93
N LEU A 115 -9.86 9.46 -10.70
CA LEU A 115 -9.38 9.87 -9.37
C LEU A 115 -10.12 11.09 -8.83
N ASP A 116 -10.47 12.07 -9.67
CA ASP A 116 -11.19 13.30 -9.30
C ASP A 116 -12.66 13.05 -8.94
N GLU A 117 -13.23 11.91 -9.33
CA GLU A 117 -14.58 11.47 -8.93
C GLU A 117 -14.61 10.76 -7.57
N SER A 118 -13.47 10.67 -6.88
CA SER A 118 -13.38 10.07 -5.54
C SER A 118 -14.14 10.92 -4.51
N VAL A 119 -14.92 10.24 -3.66
CA VAL A 119 -15.75 10.91 -2.62
C VAL A 119 -14.97 11.35 -1.39
N VAL A 120 -13.73 10.85 -1.25
CA VAL A 120 -12.77 11.21 -0.19
C VAL A 120 -11.39 11.45 -0.79
N LYS A 121 -10.48 12.07 -0.03
CA LYS A 121 -9.08 12.16 -0.46
C LYS A 121 -8.48 10.76 -0.56
N LEU A 122 -7.73 10.53 -1.64
CA LEU A 122 -7.14 9.22 -1.95
C LEU A 122 -5.66 9.35 -2.29
N VAL A 123 -4.85 8.40 -1.83
CA VAL A 123 -3.46 8.20 -2.26
C VAL A 123 -3.20 6.72 -2.51
N ILE A 124 -2.76 6.38 -3.72
CA ILE A 124 -2.38 5.01 -4.10
C ILE A 124 -0.96 5.05 -4.70
N PRO A 125 0.06 4.49 -4.03
CA PRO A 125 1.41 4.39 -4.59
C PRO A 125 1.56 3.19 -5.53
N ALA A 126 2.33 3.36 -6.59
CA ALA A 126 2.88 2.31 -7.43
C ALA A 126 4.34 2.66 -7.76
N VAL A 127 5.15 1.70 -8.19
CA VAL A 127 6.56 1.96 -8.51
C VAL A 127 6.78 1.89 -10.01
N ASP A 128 7.36 2.94 -10.58
CA ASP A 128 7.68 3.01 -12.01
C ASP A 128 9.08 2.44 -12.26
N LEU A 129 9.12 1.29 -12.92
CA LEU A 129 10.37 0.59 -13.27
C LEU A 129 11.25 1.36 -14.26
N ILE A 130 10.69 2.34 -14.98
CA ILE A 130 11.45 3.13 -15.96
C ILE A 130 12.24 4.24 -15.29
N SER A 131 11.60 4.96 -14.35
CA SER A 131 12.22 6.09 -13.64
C SER A 131 12.83 5.71 -12.28
N GLY A 132 12.45 4.57 -11.71
CA GLY A 132 12.82 4.17 -10.34
C GLY A 132 12.13 4.99 -9.26
N GLN A 133 11.08 5.76 -9.60
CA GLN A 133 10.34 6.59 -8.67
C GLN A 133 9.03 5.92 -8.23
N THR A 134 8.56 6.30 -7.06
CA THR A 134 7.18 6.00 -6.64
C THR A 134 6.23 6.97 -7.34
N LEU A 135 5.28 6.45 -8.11
CA LEU A 135 4.17 7.21 -8.67
C LEU A 135 2.98 7.11 -7.73
N CYS A 136 2.58 8.23 -7.16
CA CYS A 136 1.43 8.31 -6.26
C CYS A 136 0.22 8.88 -7.00
N PHE A 137 -0.79 8.06 -7.21
CA PHE A 137 -2.08 8.48 -7.73
C PHE A 137 -2.89 9.16 -6.62
N THR A 138 -3.45 10.35 -6.89
CA THR A 138 -4.17 11.13 -5.89
C THR A 138 -5.17 12.10 -6.52
N ASN A 139 -6.21 12.44 -5.79
CA ASN A 139 -7.11 13.56 -6.07
C ASN A 139 -6.81 14.79 -5.18
N SER A 140 -5.74 14.75 -4.37
CA SER A 140 -5.39 15.86 -3.47
C SER A 140 -4.57 16.92 -4.19
N GLU A 141 -5.04 18.17 -4.19
CA GLU A 141 -4.31 19.33 -4.72
C GLU A 141 -3.21 19.80 -3.77
N THR A 142 -3.22 19.37 -2.52
CA THR A 142 -2.27 19.81 -1.47
C THR A 142 -1.06 18.91 -1.32
N ALA A 143 -0.82 17.99 -2.27
CA ALA A 143 0.29 17.05 -2.22
C ALA A 143 1.64 17.79 -2.28
N SER A 144 2.44 17.64 -1.23
CA SER A 144 3.76 18.29 -1.12
C SER A 144 4.86 17.45 -1.80
N PRO A 145 5.91 18.09 -2.35
CA PRO A 145 7.04 17.37 -2.93
C PRO A 145 7.68 16.41 -1.92
N GLN A 146 7.96 15.20 -2.37
CA GLN A 146 8.68 14.17 -1.61
C GLN A 146 9.83 13.63 -2.46
N MET A 147 10.94 13.27 -1.79
CA MET A 147 12.07 12.67 -2.49
C MET A 147 11.68 11.34 -3.13
N HIS A 148 12.02 11.13 -4.39
CA HIS A 148 11.70 9.93 -5.18
C HIS A 148 10.19 9.63 -5.33
N VAL A 149 9.32 10.63 -5.09
CA VAL A 149 7.87 10.52 -5.29
C VAL A 149 7.43 11.51 -6.37
N ARG A 150 6.64 11.00 -7.30
CA ARG A 150 5.94 11.79 -8.31
C ARG A 150 4.44 11.62 -8.11
N TRP A 151 3.71 12.73 -8.08
CA TRP A 151 2.27 12.74 -7.96
C TRP A 151 1.60 12.69 -9.34
N SER A 152 0.46 12.00 -9.41
CA SER A 152 -0.36 11.87 -10.62
C SER A 152 -1.84 12.02 -10.27
N TRP A 153 -2.54 12.86 -11.02
CA TRP A 153 -3.96 13.16 -10.85
C TRP A 153 -4.84 12.59 -11.97
N ASP A 154 -4.23 11.94 -12.94
CA ASP A 154 -4.92 11.44 -14.14
C ASP A 154 -4.74 9.92 -14.24
N ALA A 155 -5.77 9.20 -13.78
CA ALA A 155 -5.92 7.76 -13.94
C ALA A 155 -7.34 7.33 -13.54
N TYR A 156 -7.77 6.17 -14.01
CA TYR A 156 -8.94 5.49 -13.45
C TYR A 156 -8.58 4.85 -12.10
N LEU A 157 -9.54 4.85 -11.16
CA LEU A 157 -9.36 4.20 -9.84
C LEU A 157 -8.90 2.74 -9.99
N CYS A 158 -9.57 1.98 -10.85
CA CYS A 158 -9.25 0.58 -11.09
C CYS A 158 -7.83 0.37 -11.65
N GLU A 159 -7.33 1.28 -12.49
CA GLU A 159 -5.96 1.20 -13.01
C GLU A 159 -4.93 1.48 -11.93
N ALA A 160 -5.16 2.48 -11.09
CA ALA A 160 -4.29 2.79 -9.95
C ALA A 160 -4.27 1.63 -8.94
N MET A 161 -5.44 1.04 -8.62
CA MET A 161 -5.56 -0.14 -7.76
C MET A 161 -4.78 -1.33 -8.33
N MET A 162 -4.97 -1.64 -9.63
CA MET A 162 -4.27 -2.76 -10.26
C MET A 162 -2.76 -2.52 -10.36
N ALA A 163 -2.33 -1.29 -10.68
CA ALA A 163 -0.91 -0.95 -10.73
C ALA A 163 -0.26 -1.14 -9.35
N SER A 164 -0.91 -0.65 -8.28
CA SER A 164 -0.44 -0.80 -6.91
C SER A 164 -0.45 -2.24 -6.40
N SER A 165 -1.21 -3.14 -7.04
CA SER A 165 -1.33 -4.56 -6.67
C SER A 165 -0.55 -5.49 -7.59
N SER A 166 0.24 -4.94 -8.54
CA SER A 166 1.03 -5.73 -9.49
C SER A 166 2.34 -6.19 -8.86
N VAL A 167 2.27 -7.20 -7.98
CA VAL A 167 3.41 -7.78 -7.27
C VAL A 167 4.43 -8.33 -8.28
N PRO A 168 5.71 -7.86 -8.24
CA PRO A 168 6.73 -8.33 -9.17
C PRO A 168 6.92 -9.84 -9.15
N GLY A 169 7.01 -10.45 -10.34
CA GLY A 169 7.12 -11.90 -10.52
C GLY A 169 5.77 -12.62 -10.51
N VAL A 170 4.76 -12.11 -9.80
CA VAL A 170 3.40 -12.68 -9.74
C VAL A 170 2.52 -12.09 -10.83
N PHE A 171 2.35 -10.78 -10.84
CA PHE A 171 1.55 -10.09 -11.85
C PHE A 171 2.43 -9.38 -12.88
N ALA A 172 1.94 -9.31 -14.12
CA ALA A 172 2.56 -8.49 -15.15
C ALA A 172 2.52 -7.00 -14.75
N PRO A 173 3.62 -6.24 -14.97
CA PRO A 173 3.64 -4.80 -14.74
C PRO A 173 2.56 -4.08 -15.55
N ARG A 174 1.91 -3.07 -14.97
CA ARG A 174 0.87 -2.28 -15.65
C ARG A 174 1.47 -1.09 -16.38
N LYS A 175 1.05 -0.90 -17.61
CA LYS A 175 1.45 0.26 -18.41
C LYS A 175 0.35 1.33 -18.33
N ILE A 176 0.69 2.48 -17.73
CA ILE A 176 -0.19 3.66 -17.69
C ILE A 176 0.60 4.84 -18.27
N GLY A 177 0.14 5.36 -19.39
CA GLY A 177 0.88 6.38 -20.14
C GLY A 177 2.29 5.90 -20.55
N SER A 178 3.33 6.62 -20.13
CA SER A 178 4.74 6.27 -20.37
C SER A 178 5.37 5.45 -19.24
N CYS A 179 4.64 5.15 -18.16
CA CYS A 179 5.15 4.43 -16.99
C CYS A 179 4.95 2.92 -17.13
N LEU A 180 5.85 2.15 -16.52
CA LEU A 180 5.74 0.70 -16.36
C LEU A 180 5.69 0.39 -14.86
N LEU A 181 4.50 0.13 -14.33
CA LEU A 181 4.19 0.17 -12.91
C LEU A 181 4.12 -1.22 -12.30
N VAL A 182 4.68 -1.34 -11.10
CA VAL A 182 4.57 -2.49 -10.22
C VAL A 182 4.07 -2.08 -8.84
N ASP A 183 3.84 -3.05 -7.97
CA ASP A 183 3.27 -2.88 -6.64
C ASP A 183 3.95 -1.76 -5.83
N GLY A 184 3.12 -0.93 -5.19
CA GLY A 184 3.58 0.16 -4.33
C GLY A 184 4.35 -0.33 -3.10
N GLY A 185 4.13 -1.57 -2.67
CA GLY A 185 4.81 -2.21 -1.55
C GLY A 185 6.32 -2.33 -1.74
N VAL A 186 6.82 -2.29 -2.98
CA VAL A 186 8.27 -2.25 -3.27
C VAL A 186 8.95 -1.07 -2.58
N THR A 187 8.26 0.06 -2.44
CA THR A 187 8.80 1.27 -1.78
C THR A 187 8.00 1.73 -0.58
N HIS A 188 6.68 1.64 -0.58
CA HIS A 188 5.78 2.19 0.43
C HIS A 188 4.68 1.19 0.79
N ASN A 189 5.05 0.13 1.53
CA ASN A 189 4.05 -0.86 1.95
C ASN A 189 3.03 -0.27 2.92
N GLN A 190 3.45 0.65 3.80
CA GLN A 190 2.57 1.44 4.66
C GLN A 190 2.53 2.90 4.17
N PRO A 191 1.42 3.37 3.55
CA PRO A 191 1.39 4.66 2.87
C PRO A 191 1.06 5.86 3.76
N GLY A 192 1.16 5.74 5.10
CA GLY A 192 0.83 6.82 6.04
C GLY A 192 1.59 8.11 5.78
N GLY A 193 2.90 8.01 5.48
CA GLY A 193 3.74 9.16 5.14
C GLY A 193 3.31 9.87 3.87
N LEU A 194 2.84 9.12 2.87
CA LEU A 194 2.32 9.69 1.62
C LEU A 194 0.98 10.41 1.84
N LEU A 195 0.11 9.86 2.69
CA LEU A 195 -1.16 10.49 3.03
C LEU A 195 -0.92 11.80 3.81
N LYS A 196 0.05 11.80 4.74
CA LYS A 196 0.50 13.02 5.42
C LYS A 196 1.06 14.05 4.43
N ALA A 197 1.87 13.61 3.47
CA ALA A 197 2.40 14.48 2.41
C ALA A 197 1.30 15.04 1.48
N ALA A 198 0.18 14.34 1.35
CA ALA A 198 -1.03 14.83 0.67
C ALA A 198 -1.86 15.81 1.52
N GLY A 199 -1.34 16.26 2.67
CA GLY A 199 -1.96 17.27 3.52
C GLY A 199 -3.01 16.73 4.48
N VAL A 200 -2.89 15.46 4.90
CA VAL A 200 -3.84 14.82 5.82
C VAL A 200 -3.17 14.53 7.17
N TRP A 201 -3.78 15.00 8.24
CA TRP A 201 -3.40 14.71 9.62
C TRP A 201 -4.61 14.85 10.56
N PRO A 202 -4.76 14.03 11.60
CA PRO A 202 -3.92 12.85 11.93
C PRO A 202 -4.13 11.68 10.97
N VAL A 203 -3.18 10.74 10.95
CA VAL A 203 -3.25 9.49 10.19
C VAL A 203 -3.29 8.30 11.15
N ILE A 204 -4.24 7.39 10.94
CA ILE A 204 -4.27 6.07 11.57
C ILE A 204 -3.80 5.05 10.53
N ALA A 205 -2.79 4.28 10.87
CA ALA A 205 -2.28 3.21 10.02
C ALA A 205 -2.88 1.86 10.42
N VAL A 206 -3.28 1.09 9.41
CA VAL A 206 -3.72 -0.30 9.57
C VAL A 206 -2.69 -1.19 8.90
N ASP A 207 -2.08 -2.04 9.68
CA ASP A 207 -1.03 -2.94 9.26
C ASP A 207 -1.54 -4.39 9.27
N VAL A 208 -1.57 -5.00 8.08
CA VAL A 208 -1.95 -6.39 7.84
C VAL A 208 -0.75 -7.26 7.48
N GLY A 209 0.47 -6.74 7.65
CA GLY A 209 1.70 -7.51 7.47
C GLY A 209 1.75 -8.73 8.35
N ALA A 210 2.37 -9.82 7.87
CA ALA A 210 2.69 -10.95 8.72
C ALA A 210 4.01 -10.72 9.43
N PRO A 211 4.20 -11.29 10.62
CA PRO A 211 5.54 -11.56 11.13
C PRO A 211 6.33 -12.35 10.08
N TYR A 212 7.63 -12.13 10.04
CA TYR A 212 8.48 -12.91 9.14
C TYR A 212 8.37 -14.40 9.48
N SER A 213 8.08 -15.22 8.46
CA SER A 213 8.15 -16.67 8.49
C SER A 213 9.16 -17.14 7.44
N ALA A 214 9.73 -18.34 7.64
CA ALA A 214 10.55 -18.95 6.59
C ALA A 214 9.67 -19.27 5.37
N PRO A 215 10.22 -19.24 4.14
CA PRO A 215 9.49 -19.64 2.95
C PRO A 215 9.05 -21.12 3.05
N ASP A 216 7.86 -21.42 2.51
CA ASP A 216 7.31 -22.78 2.51
C ASP A 216 8.05 -23.69 1.50
N ASP A 217 8.55 -23.09 0.41
CA ASP A 217 9.34 -23.77 -0.62
C ASP A 217 10.41 -22.84 -1.23
N ASP A 218 11.20 -23.34 -2.18
CA ASP A 218 12.26 -22.63 -2.89
C ASP A 218 11.85 -22.20 -4.32
N SER A 219 10.55 -22.11 -4.59
CA SER A 219 10.05 -21.59 -5.87
C SER A 219 10.46 -20.15 -6.10
N ILE A 220 10.62 -19.77 -7.37
CA ILE A 220 11.01 -18.40 -7.75
C ILE A 220 10.02 -17.36 -7.19
N ILE A 221 8.74 -17.68 -7.16
CA ILE A 221 7.69 -16.78 -6.65
C ILE A 221 7.87 -16.60 -5.16
N GLU A 222 8.09 -17.68 -4.41
CA GLU A 222 8.28 -17.66 -2.97
C GLU A 222 9.55 -16.89 -2.59
N VAL A 223 10.67 -17.17 -3.26
CA VAL A 223 11.94 -16.45 -3.05
C VAL A 223 11.79 -14.96 -3.30
N LEU A 224 11.12 -14.56 -4.40
CA LEU A 224 10.89 -13.14 -4.72
C LEU A 224 9.97 -12.48 -3.67
N SER A 225 8.85 -13.12 -3.32
CA SER A 225 7.88 -12.60 -2.36
C SER A 225 8.50 -12.37 -0.99
N HIS A 226 9.28 -13.34 -0.50
CA HIS A 226 9.99 -13.21 0.78
C HIS A 226 11.08 -12.13 0.72
N SER A 227 11.83 -12.05 -0.39
CA SER A 227 12.85 -11.00 -0.57
C SER A 227 12.23 -9.60 -0.52
N PHE A 228 11.09 -9.38 -1.20
CA PHE A 228 10.36 -8.12 -1.15
C PHE A 228 9.80 -7.84 0.25
N SER A 229 9.29 -8.86 0.94
CA SER A 229 8.77 -8.71 2.30
C SER A 229 9.87 -8.26 3.28
N ILE A 230 11.03 -8.89 3.23
CA ILE A 230 12.19 -8.52 4.06
C ILE A 230 12.63 -7.08 3.76
N MET A 231 12.79 -6.72 2.47
CA MET A 231 13.20 -5.38 2.07
C MET A 231 12.17 -4.33 2.49
N GLY A 232 10.89 -4.61 2.31
CA GLY A 232 9.78 -3.72 2.69
C GLY A 232 9.74 -3.49 4.20
N SER A 233 9.90 -4.53 5.02
CA SER A 233 9.92 -4.43 6.48
C SER A 233 11.10 -3.58 6.96
N LEU A 234 12.30 -3.77 6.41
CA LEU A 234 13.47 -2.96 6.73
C LEU A 234 13.28 -1.49 6.32
N LEU A 235 12.72 -1.24 5.14
CA LEU A 235 12.45 0.14 4.70
C LEU A 235 11.45 0.85 5.63
N GLU A 236 10.45 0.15 6.14
CA GLU A 236 9.49 0.71 7.11
C GLU A 236 10.15 0.98 8.48
N GLU A 237 11.06 0.11 8.94
CA GLU A 237 11.78 0.29 10.20
C GLU A 237 12.66 1.55 10.19
N TYR A 238 13.28 1.87 9.04
CA TYR A 238 14.12 3.08 8.89
C TYR A 238 13.33 4.37 8.62
N ARG A 239 12.03 4.28 8.39
CA ARG A 239 11.20 5.46 8.20
C ARG A 239 10.77 6.06 9.54
N PRO A 240 10.77 7.42 9.64
CA PRO A 240 10.20 8.05 10.82
C PRO A 240 8.69 7.76 10.90
N PRO A 241 8.13 7.60 12.11
CA PRO A 241 6.69 7.43 12.29
C PRO A 241 5.91 8.55 11.59
N SER A 242 4.93 8.17 10.81
CA SER A 242 4.11 9.09 10.00
C SER A 242 2.63 9.05 10.36
N GLU A 243 2.28 8.29 11.38
CA GLU A 243 0.93 8.09 11.87
C GLU A 243 0.80 8.41 13.36
N ALA A 244 -0.40 8.85 13.77
CA ALA A 244 -0.74 9.08 15.17
C ALA A 244 -1.06 7.76 15.93
N LEU A 245 -1.45 6.73 15.19
CA LEU A 245 -1.74 5.39 15.72
C LEU A 245 -1.50 4.36 14.64
N ARG A 246 -0.87 3.22 15.00
CA ARG A 246 -0.75 2.04 14.14
C ARG A 246 -1.50 0.86 14.75
N LEU A 247 -2.38 0.25 13.97
CA LEU A 247 -3.15 -0.93 14.32
C LEU A 247 -2.52 -2.14 13.63
N HIS A 248 -1.86 -3.01 14.38
CA HIS A 248 -1.35 -4.28 13.90
C HIS A 248 -2.41 -5.36 14.09
N LEU A 249 -2.93 -5.91 13.00
CA LEU A 249 -3.97 -6.92 13.06
C LEU A 249 -3.37 -8.32 13.24
N PRO A 250 -3.87 -9.13 14.20
CA PRO A 250 -3.39 -10.49 14.44
C PRO A 250 -4.00 -11.46 13.42
N LEU A 251 -3.57 -11.38 12.17
CA LEU A 251 -4.10 -12.17 11.06
C LEU A 251 -3.41 -13.54 10.97
N PRO A 252 -4.07 -14.55 10.37
CA PRO A 252 -3.50 -15.88 10.21
C PRO A 252 -2.19 -15.86 9.41
N GLU A 253 -1.19 -16.59 9.87
CA GLU A 253 0.11 -16.70 9.20
C GLU A 253 -0.01 -17.42 7.84
N ASP A 254 -0.94 -18.37 7.73
CA ASP A 254 -1.25 -19.14 6.52
C ASP A 254 -2.09 -18.37 5.47
N ALA A 255 -2.45 -17.12 5.73
CA ALA A 255 -3.09 -16.26 4.75
C ALA A 255 -2.03 -15.62 3.84
N GLY A 256 -1.63 -16.31 2.79
CA GLY A 256 -0.63 -15.89 1.81
C GLY A 256 -1.15 -14.87 0.80
N LEU A 257 -0.37 -14.68 -0.29
CA LEU A 257 -0.69 -13.68 -1.33
C LEU A 257 -2.01 -13.94 -2.05
N LEU A 258 -2.32 -15.21 -2.35
CA LEU A 258 -3.48 -15.66 -3.13
C LEU A 258 -4.36 -16.68 -2.37
N SER A 259 -4.35 -16.68 -1.05
CA SER A 259 -5.17 -17.56 -0.20
C SER A 259 -6.60 -17.00 -0.08
N PHE A 260 -7.36 -17.03 -1.18
CA PHE A 260 -8.70 -16.44 -1.25
C PHE A 260 -9.66 -17.02 -0.21
N ASP A 261 -9.53 -18.30 0.13
CA ASP A 261 -10.33 -19.02 1.14
C ASP A 261 -10.18 -18.42 2.56
N LYS A 262 -9.14 -17.64 2.83
CA LYS A 262 -8.89 -17.01 4.12
C LYS A 262 -9.48 -15.58 4.23
N MET A 263 -9.95 -15.00 3.13
CA MET A 263 -10.35 -13.59 3.08
C MET A 263 -11.48 -13.26 4.07
N GLU A 264 -12.51 -14.09 4.17
CA GLU A 264 -13.64 -13.85 5.09
C GLU A 264 -13.20 -13.89 6.56
N ALA A 265 -12.32 -14.81 6.93
CA ALA A 265 -11.74 -14.86 8.28
C ALA A 265 -10.93 -13.60 8.58
N CYS A 266 -10.20 -13.07 7.60
CA CYS A 266 -9.47 -11.81 7.74
C CYS A 266 -10.42 -10.62 7.96
N VAL A 267 -11.55 -10.54 7.23
CA VAL A 267 -12.58 -9.50 7.46
C VAL A 267 -13.08 -9.54 8.90
N GLU A 268 -13.44 -10.72 9.39
CA GLU A 268 -13.96 -10.85 10.76
C GLU A 268 -12.92 -10.46 11.80
N ILE A 269 -11.67 -10.86 11.65
CA ILE A 269 -10.59 -10.47 12.56
C ILE A 269 -10.38 -8.95 12.54
N GLY A 270 -10.34 -8.33 11.36
CA GLY A 270 -10.23 -6.89 11.18
C GLY A 270 -11.35 -6.14 11.90
N TYR A 271 -12.58 -6.60 11.74
CA TYR A 271 -13.76 -6.06 12.39
C TYR A 271 -13.68 -6.18 13.93
N GLN A 272 -13.47 -7.37 14.47
CA GLN A 272 -13.42 -7.60 15.91
C GLN A 272 -12.26 -6.88 16.58
N TYR A 273 -11.10 -6.84 15.94
CA TYR A 273 -9.95 -6.10 16.46
C TYR A 273 -10.25 -4.61 16.54
N THR A 274 -10.74 -4.03 15.45
CA THR A 274 -11.01 -2.59 15.37
C THR A 274 -12.10 -2.17 16.34
N ARG A 275 -13.18 -2.96 16.50
CA ARG A 275 -14.21 -2.70 17.52
C ARG A 275 -13.61 -2.54 18.93
N ARG A 276 -12.66 -3.38 19.30
CA ARG A 276 -11.96 -3.28 20.60
C ARG A 276 -11.08 -2.03 20.69
N MET A 277 -10.56 -1.57 19.55
CA MET A 277 -9.68 -0.40 19.48
C MET A 277 -10.42 0.94 19.36
N ILE A 278 -11.75 0.96 19.15
CA ILE A 278 -12.55 2.19 19.02
C ILE A 278 -12.30 3.20 20.16
N PRO A 279 -12.24 2.82 21.45
CA PRO A 279 -11.96 3.78 22.52
C PRO A 279 -10.58 4.43 22.38
N THR A 280 -9.57 3.65 21.97
CA THR A 280 -8.21 4.15 21.74
C THR A 280 -8.16 5.09 20.52
N ILE A 281 -8.83 4.71 19.42
CA ILE A 281 -8.97 5.53 18.21
C ILE A 281 -9.58 6.89 18.55
N ARG A 282 -10.71 6.91 19.26
CA ARG A 282 -11.35 8.16 19.70
C ARG A 282 -10.41 9.03 20.52
N LYS A 283 -9.71 8.45 21.50
CA LYS A 283 -8.77 9.17 22.35
C LYS A 283 -7.63 9.81 21.55
N VAL A 284 -7.11 9.12 20.52
CA VAL A 284 -6.07 9.66 19.67
C VAL A 284 -6.61 10.80 18.80
N LEU A 285 -7.77 10.62 18.19
CA LEU A 285 -8.41 11.63 17.35
C LEU A 285 -8.80 12.88 18.14
N ASP A 286 -9.28 12.73 19.39
CA ASP A 286 -9.59 13.86 20.28
C ASP A 286 -8.34 14.67 20.64
N ARG A 287 -7.19 14.02 20.82
CA ARG A 287 -5.92 14.70 21.14
C ARG A 287 -5.34 15.45 19.96
N GLU A 288 -5.38 14.85 18.77
CA GLU A 288 -4.76 15.37 17.55
C GLU A 288 -5.70 16.35 16.81
N GLY A 289 -7.01 16.27 17.05
CA GLY A 289 -8.03 17.14 16.44
C GLY A 289 -8.15 18.53 17.07
N PHE A 290 -7.49 18.80 18.20
CA PHE A 290 -7.31 20.13 18.74
C PHE A 290 -5.91 20.64 18.34
N PRO A 291 -5.79 21.68 17.48
CA PRO A 291 -4.55 22.40 17.35
C PRO A 291 -4.38 23.26 18.62
N GLY A 292 -4.08 22.60 19.74
CA GLY A 292 -3.50 23.25 20.89
C GLY A 292 -2.16 23.77 20.46
N VAL A 293 -1.93 25.07 20.72
CA VAL A 293 -0.71 25.83 20.58
C VAL A 293 0.52 24.91 20.56
N GLN A 294 1.17 24.81 19.40
CA GLN A 294 2.49 24.23 19.31
C GLN A 294 3.40 25.08 20.19
N ASP A 295 3.74 24.58 21.38
CA ASP A 295 4.98 24.93 22.00
C ASP A 295 6.09 24.51 21.03
N SER A 296 6.59 25.47 20.29
CA SER A 296 7.80 25.30 19.50
C SER A 296 8.87 24.79 20.46
N PRO A 297 9.47 23.61 20.25
CA PRO A 297 10.65 23.25 21.01
C PRO A 297 11.68 24.35 20.72
N GLY A 298 12.02 25.09 21.77
CA GLY A 298 13.03 26.12 21.71
C GLY A 298 14.27 25.56 21.03
N THR A 299 14.73 26.25 20.01
CA THR A 299 16.02 26.04 19.40
C THR A 299 17.07 26.12 20.51
N GLN A 300 17.44 24.96 21.05
CA GLN A 300 18.68 24.85 21.79
C GLN A 300 19.78 24.87 20.74
N ASP A 301 20.57 26.01 20.77
CA ASP A 301 21.81 26.08 20.01
C ASP A 301 22.68 24.86 20.35
N PRO A 302 23.28 24.20 19.36
CA PRO A 302 24.20 23.11 19.63
C PRO A 302 25.40 23.66 20.44
N PRO A 303 25.87 22.90 21.46
CA PRO A 303 27.03 23.30 22.25
C PRO A 303 28.22 23.46 21.32
N GLY A 304 28.93 24.60 21.49
CA GLY A 304 29.99 25.07 20.64
C GLY A 304 31.02 24.00 20.28
N THR A 305 31.26 23.87 18.99
CA THR A 305 32.37 23.11 18.41
C THR A 305 33.69 23.76 18.86
N GLN A 306 34.36 23.12 19.79
CA GLN A 306 35.78 23.39 20.04
C GLN A 306 36.56 22.90 18.81
N ASN A 307 37.29 23.85 18.17
CA ASN A 307 38.24 23.51 17.11
C ASN A 307 39.32 22.56 17.65
N PRO A 308 39.69 21.50 16.94
CA PRO A 308 40.83 20.68 17.28
C PRO A 308 42.13 21.49 17.06
N PRO A 309 43.20 21.25 17.88
CA PRO A 309 44.47 21.97 17.77
C PRO A 309 45.17 21.69 16.44
N GLY A 310 45.79 22.72 15.89
CA GLY A 310 46.38 22.80 14.56
C GLY A 310 47.34 21.70 14.19
N ILE A 311 47.18 21.24 12.95
CA ILE A 311 48.18 20.45 12.24
C ILE A 311 49.22 21.42 11.70
N GLN A 312 50.48 21.23 12.13
CA GLN A 312 51.64 21.96 11.61
C GLN A 312 51.95 21.47 10.20
N ASP A 313 52.18 22.41 9.29
CA ASP A 313 52.68 22.12 7.93
C ASP A 313 54.10 21.55 7.98
N PRO A 314 54.44 20.56 7.11
CA PRO A 314 55.80 20.07 7.01
C PRO A 314 56.70 21.12 6.31
N PRO A 315 58.00 21.19 6.68
CA PRO A 315 58.92 22.15 6.08
C PRO A 315 59.25 21.78 4.63
N GLY A 316 59.38 22.80 3.79
CA GLY A 316 59.55 22.74 2.36
C GLY A 316 60.79 21.98 1.85
N SER A 317 60.68 21.43 0.69
CA SER A 317 61.68 21.37 -0.38
C SER A 317 60.97 21.22 -1.72
#